data_5b76dceb4e20b877ba59a1a2c7463456
#
_entry.id   5b76dceb4e20b877ba59a1a2c7463456
#
_cell.length_a   1.000
_cell.length_b   1.000
_cell.length_c   1.000
_cell.angle_alpha   90.00
_cell.angle_beta   90.00
_cell.angle_gamma   90.00
#
_symmetry.space_group_name_H-M   'P 1'
#
loop_
_entity.id
_entity.type
_entity.pdbx_description
1 polymer ?
#
loop_
_entity_poly.entity_id
_entity_poly.type
_entity_poly.pdbx_seq_one_letter_code
_entity_poly.pdbx_strand_id
1 'polypeptide(L)'
;DEFGKLLEYAAKNNPERELYLFQKFTEFINDAKRDAILLTTLHQNFNSYARSLTESQRNEWTKVKGRFKEIVFNEPVEQLLFLASKRIERTPRKIVNNNFEKIYELAVSSKFASTSISYDTALSLYPMDLFAAQALTLSIQRYGQNERTLFSFLEATGQGSLQSFVEGKHTTYSLADVYDYDIYNFYSYLSEINADSAAWTSIRVSLERVEGLFEGDIATAAIALVKTIGMINLFGKAGVQLDKKGLSIYARTALGINTPGDIIDLLTQHKIIRYATYKSQYILFEGTDVNIEGELLKAAGIVPRSKDVIDKLLTNFNLPIEFANASYFRKGTPRYFEYKISDQPIVQQPQDEIDGFINLIFNEDISLDDILKQTANVEEAILYAYFKKAEKIIDHVWQLDKLAYVQNDIDSNDNVVAGVL
;
A
#
# COMPACT_ATOMS: atom_id res chain seq x y z
N ASP A 1 -24.73 -2.31 12.01
CA ASP A 1 -23.93 -1.19 11.56
C ASP A 1 -22.88 -0.87 12.63
N GLU A 2 -21.72 -0.37 12.25
CA GLU A 2 -20.63 -0.06 13.19
C GLU A 2 -20.08 -1.25 14.01
N PHE A 3 -20.13 -2.46 13.48
CA PHE A 3 -19.55 -3.62 14.15
C PHE A 3 -18.05 -3.42 14.45
N GLY A 4 -17.37 -2.58 13.65
CA GLY A 4 -15.98 -2.16 13.90
C GLY A 4 -15.73 -1.55 15.28
N LYS A 5 -16.67 -0.77 15.83
CA LYS A 5 -16.54 -0.21 17.19
C LYS A 5 -16.55 -1.29 18.28
N LEU A 6 -17.33 -2.36 18.07
CA LEU A 6 -17.31 -3.50 18.97
C LEU A 6 -15.99 -4.25 18.91
N LEU A 7 -15.40 -4.38 17.70
CA LEU A 7 -14.09 -4.97 17.52
C LEU A 7 -12.97 -4.10 18.14
N GLU A 8 -13.03 -2.78 17.98
CA GLU A 8 -12.09 -1.87 18.65
C GLU A 8 -12.19 -1.95 20.19
N TYR A 9 -13.41 -2.02 20.70
CA TYR A 9 -13.63 -2.20 22.13
C TYR A 9 -13.01 -3.52 22.60
N ALA A 10 -13.28 -4.62 21.89
CA ALA A 10 -12.75 -5.93 22.20
C ALA A 10 -11.20 -5.94 22.16
N ALA A 11 -10.59 -5.29 21.18
CA ALA A 11 -9.14 -5.22 21.08
C ALA A 11 -8.49 -4.42 22.23
N LYS A 12 -9.19 -3.44 22.81
CA LYS A 12 -8.67 -2.56 23.88
C LYS A 12 -9.01 -3.06 25.29
N ASN A 13 -10.08 -3.83 25.45
CA ASN A 13 -10.64 -4.18 26.76
C ASN A 13 -10.83 -5.70 26.89
N ASN A 14 -9.82 -6.39 27.45
CA ASN A 14 -9.83 -7.83 27.67
C ASN A 14 -10.14 -8.64 26.40
N PRO A 15 -9.22 -8.66 25.42
CA PRO A 15 -9.46 -9.27 24.12
C PRO A 15 -9.91 -10.73 24.18
N GLU A 16 -9.38 -11.52 25.11
CA GLU A 16 -9.69 -12.95 25.25
C GLU A 16 -11.16 -13.17 25.59
N ARG A 17 -11.69 -12.42 26.53
CA ARG A 17 -13.09 -12.55 26.97
C ARG A 17 -14.05 -12.07 25.89
N GLU A 18 -13.76 -10.92 25.29
CA GLU A 18 -14.64 -10.31 24.29
C GLU A 18 -14.62 -11.12 22.98
N LEU A 19 -13.46 -11.64 22.59
CA LEU A 19 -13.34 -12.54 21.44
C LEU A 19 -14.11 -13.84 21.63
N TYR A 20 -14.04 -14.43 22.83
CA TYR A 20 -14.80 -15.62 23.15
C TYR A 20 -16.31 -15.39 23.03
N LEU A 21 -16.82 -14.22 23.42
CA LEU A 21 -18.23 -13.86 23.23
C LEU A 21 -18.59 -13.84 21.74
N PHE A 22 -17.77 -13.17 20.89
CA PHE A 22 -17.99 -13.16 19.46
C PHE A 22 -17.91 -14.56 18.84
N GLN A 23 -16.97 -15.35 19.29
CA GLN A 23 -16.86 -16.74 18.86
C GLN A 23 -18.14 -17.52 19.17
N LYS A 24 -18.61 -17.48 20.39
CA LYS A 24 -19.85 -18.17 20.78
C LYS A 24 -21.07 -17.65 20.05
N PHE A 25 -21.14 -16.35 19.83
CA PHE A 25 -22.24 -15.75 19.09
C PHE A 25 -22.24 -16.18 17.61
N THR A 26 -21.09 -16.20 16.97
CA THR A 26 -20.98 -16.66 15.58
C THR A 26 -21.19 -18.15 15.43
N GLU A 27 -20.75 -18.98 16.38
CA GLU A 27 -21.08 -20.42 16.45
C GLU A 27 -22.60 -20.63 16.55
N PHE A 28 -23.24 -19.84 17.39
CA PHE A 28 -24.70 -19.92 17.56
C PHE A 28 -25.44 -19.57 16.26
N ILE A 29 -25.02 -18.52 15.54
CA ILE A 29 -25.63 -18.11 14.29
C ILE A 29 -25.35 -19.11 13.16
N ASN A 30 -24.13 -19.67 13.11
CA ASN A 30 -23.72 -20.60 12.05
C ASN A 30 -24.18 -22.06 12.30
N ASP A 31 -24.93 -22.34 13.36
CA ASP A 31 -25.48 -23.66 13.60
C ASP A 31 -26.50 -24.01 12.49
N ALA A 32 -26.23 -25.08 11.74
CA ALA A 32 -27.07 -25.54 10.62
C ALA A 32 -28.53 -25.87 11.02
N LYS A 33 -28.81 -26.01 12.31
CA LYS A 33 -30.16 -26.22 12.85
C LYS A 33 -30.97 -24.92 13.00
N ARG A 34 -30.37 -23.78 12.67
CA ARG A 34 -30.96 -22.45 12.86
C ARG A 34 -31.08 -21.71 11.54
N ASP A 35 -32.23 -21.15 11.29
CA ASP A 35 -32.47 -20.27 10.15
C ASP A 35 -32.15 -18.82 10.56
N ALA A 36 -30.84 -18.53 10.74
CA ALA A 36 -30.37 -17.21 11.15
C ALA A 36 -29.21 -16.71 10.25
N ILE A 37 -29.22 -15.44 9.93
CA ILE A 37 -28.17 -14.75 9.18
C ILE A 37 -27.72 -13.54 9.99
N LEU A 38 -26.42 -13.42 10.24
CA LEU A 38 -25.79 -12.23 10.80
C LEU A 38 -25.12 -11.44 9.67
N LEU A 39 -25.57 -10.22 9.44
CA LEU A 39 -24.94 -9.28 8.51
C LEU A 39 -24.35 -8.12 9.30
N THR A 40 -23.05 -7.90 9.15
CA THR A 40 -22.33 -6.81 9.81
C THR A 40 -21.56 -5.99 8.80
N THR A 41 -21.36 -4.71 9.09
CA THR A 41 -20.57 -3.81 8.24
C THR A 41 -19.32 -3.32 8.99
N LEU A 42 -18.22 -3.21 8.25
CA LEU A 42 -16.93 -2.74 8.74
C LEU A 42 -16.39 -1.65 7.81
N HIS A 43 -15.76 -0.62 8.36
CA HIS A 43 -15.10 0.43 7.58
C HIS A 43 -13.70 0.04 7.08
N GLN A 44 -13.09 -0.96 7.69
CA GLN A 44 -11.78 -1.50 7.33
C GLN A 44 -11.80 -3.02 7.47
N ASN A 45 -10.76 -3.70 6.95
CA ASN A 45 -10.71 -5.14 7.06
C ASN A 45 -10.63 -5.59 8.53
N PHE A 46 -11.11 -6.78 8.81
CA PHE A 46 -11.20 -7.33 10.15
C PHE A 46 -9.84 -7.35 10.90
N ASN A 47 -8.74 -7.62 10.18
CA ASN A 47 -7.40 -7.67 10.77
C ASN A 47 -6.87 -6.29 11.17
N SER A 48 -7.36 -5.22 10.57
CA SER A 48 -6.93 -3.85 10.92
C SER A 48 -7.28 -3.48 12.36
N TYR A 49 -8.32 -4.09 12.92
CA TYR A 49 -8.70 -3.88 14.33
C TYR A 49 -7.80 -4.65 15.32
N ALA A 50 -7.01 -5.62 14.83
CA ALA A 50 -6.14 -6.49 15.63
C ALA A 50 -4.69 -5.99 15.77
N ARG A 51 -4.36 -4.78 15.27
CA ARG A 51 -2.97 -4.28 15.19
C ARG A 51 -2.27 -4.19 16.56
N SER A 52 -3.01 -3.85 17.61
CA SER A 52 -2.48 -3.70 18.98
C SER A 52 -2.41 -5.01 19.78
N LEU A 53 -2.86 -6.12 19.21
CA LEU A 53 -2.94 -7.41 19.89
C LEU A 53 -1.60 -8.14 19.85
N THR A 54 -1.36 -8.98 20.87
CA THR A 54 -0.23 -9.94 20.88
C THR A 54 -0.43 -11.02 19.81
N GLU A 55 0.61 -11.77 19.52
CA GLU A 55 0.55 -12.85 18.51
C GLU A 55 -0.51 -13.91 18.86
N SER A 56 -0.54 -14.38 20.11
CA SER A 56 -1.55 -15.33 20.58
C SER A 56 -2.97 -14.79 20.41
N GLN A 57 -3.20 -13.52 20.77
CA GLN A 57 -4.49 -12.87 20.61
C GLN A 57 -4.87 -12.67 19.13
N ARG A 58 -3.90 -12.40 18.25
CA ARG A 58 -4.14 -12.31 16.78
C ARG A 58 -4.55 -13.65 16.19
N ASN A 59 -4.01 -14.75 16.69
CA ASN A 59 -4.42 -16.09 16.27
C ASN A 59 -5.87 -16.37 16.64
N GLU A 60 -6.29 -16.06 17.87
CA GLU A 60 -7.71 -16.15 18.26
C GLU A 60 -8.62 -15.23 17.44
N TRP A 61 -8.14 -14.02 17.13
CA TRP A 61 -8.83 -13.08 16.25
C TRP A 61 -9.05 -13.66 14.85
N THR A 62 -8.06 -14.35 14.30
CA THR A 62 -8.15 -15.02 12.99
C THR A 62 -9.18 -16.15 13.00
N LYS A 63 -9.32 -16.89 14.10
CA LYS A 63 -10.37 -17.91 14.26
C LYS A 63 -11.77 -17.30 14.26
N VAL A 64 -11.96 -16.17 14.94
CA VAL A 64 -13.24 -15.45 14.92
C VAL A 64 -13.54 -14.92 13.51
N LYS A 65 -12.54 -14.29 12.84
CA LYS A 65 -12.65 -13.85 11.45
C LYS A 65 -13.09 -14.98 10.51
N GLY A 66 -12.52 -16.16 10.67
CA GLY A 66 -12.80 -17.31 9.83
C GLY A 66 -14.27 -17.78 9.87
N ARG A 67 -15.03 -17.38 10.89
CA ARG A 67 -16.48 -17.67 10.98
C ARG A 67 -17.37 -16.69 10.21
N PHE A 68 -16.79 -15.60 9.71
CA PHE A 68 -17.48 -14.65 8.87
C PHE A 68 -17.12 -14.85 7.40
N LYS A 69 -18.07 -14.66 6.51
CA LYS A 69 -17.82 -14.51 5.08
C LYS A 69 -17.60 -13.03 4.80
N GLU A 70 -16.35 -12.63 4.60
CA GLU A 70 -16.01 -11.26 4.25
C GLU A 70 -16.37 -10.99 2.78
N ILE A 71 -17.16 -9.95 2.55
CA ILE A 71 -17.47 -9.43 1.23
C ILE A 71 -16.92 -8.01 1.18
N VAL A 72 -15.86 -7.83 0.39
CA VAL A 72 -15.19 -6.54 0.25
C VAL A 72 -15.88 -5.74 -0.84
N PHE A 73 -16.35 -4.55 -0.50
CA PHE A 73 -16.91 -3.56 -1.44
C PHE A 73 -15.83 -2.53 -1.76
N ASN A 74 -14.82 -2.93 -2.52
CA ASN A 74 -13.82 -2.03 -3.08
C ASN A 74 -14.08 -1.88 -4.57
N GLU A 75 -14.62 -0.74 -4.96
CA GLU A 75 -14.75 -0.41 -6.37
C GLU A 75 -13.36 -0.17 -6.98
N PRO A 76 -13.00 -0.83 -8.10
CA PRO A 76 -11.76 -0.55 -8.80
C PRO A 76 -11.68 0.94 -9.19
N VAL A 77 -10.50 1.53 -9.07
CA VAL A 77 -10.26 2.94 -9.41
C VAL A 77 -10.71 3.24 -10.84
N GLU A 78 -10.44 2.32 -11.77
CA GLU A 78 -10.81 2.42 -13.18
C GLU A 78 -12.32 2.55 -13.37
N GLN A 79 -13.10 1.81 -12.57
CA GLN A 79 -14.56 1.85 -12.62
C GLN A 79 -15.11 3.16 -12.05
N LEU A 80 -14.55 3.64 -10.94
CA LEU A 80 -14.90 4.94 -10.37
C LEU A 80 -14.58 6.08 -11.33
N LEU A 81 -13.42 6.05 -11.99
CA LEU A 81 -13.04 7.03 -12.99
C LEU A 81 -13.96 7.00 -14.22
N PHE A 82 -14.36 5.82 -14.68
CA PHE A 82 -15.35 5.68 -15.74
C PHE A 82 -16.70 6.32 -15.35
N LEU A 83 -17.21 6.04 -14.15
CA LEU A 83 -18.45 6.65 -13.67
C LEU A 83 -18.32 8.17 -13.49
N ALA A 84 -17.17 8.64 -12.98
CA ALA A 84 -16.87 10.08 -12.86
C ALA A 84 -16.86 10.75 -14.22
N SER A 85 -16.25 10.14 -15.25
CA SER A 85 -16.22 10.67 -16.62
C SER A 85 -17.64 10.89 -17.17
N LYS A 86 -18.53 9.93 -16.92
CA LYS A 86 -19.96 10.05 -17.33
C LYS A 86 -20.74 11.13 -16.56
N ARG A 87 -20.31 11.42 -15.34
CA ARG A 87 -20.90 12.54 -14.57
C ARG A 87 -20.45 13.89 -15.09
N ILE A 88 -19.17 14.04 -15.44
CA ILE A 88 -18.57 15.27 -15.95
C ILE A 88 -19.02 15.57 -17.38
N GLU A 89 -19.16 14.57 -18.26
CA GLU A 89 -19.61 14.72 -19.66
C GLU A 89 -20.93 15.52 -19.82
N ARG A 90 -21.77 15.53 -18.80
CA ARG A 90 -23.03 16.28 -18.81
C ARG A 90 -22.85 17.80 -18.81
N THR A 91 -21.65 18.28 -18.53
CA THR A 91 -21.31 19.70 -18.55
C THR A 91 -20.41 19.99 -19.73
N PRO A 92 -20.88 20.62 -20.83
CA PRO A 92 -20.05 20.92 -21.98
C PRO A 92 -18.88 21.83 -21.61
N ARG A 93 -17.66 21.33 -21.75
CA ARG A 93 -16.44 22.09 -21.46
C ARG A 93 -15.58 22.18 -22.71
N LYS A 94 -15.06 23.39 -22.97
CA LYS A 94 -14.14 23.61 -24.08
C LYS A 94 -12.75 23.14 -23.66
N ILE A 95 -12.24 22.07 -24.28
CA ILE A 95 -10.87 21.59 -24.06
C ILE A 95 -9.91 22.60 -24.68
N VAL A 96 -9.10 23.24 -23.88
CA VAL A 96 -8.15 24.28 -24.30
C VAL A 96 -6.71 23.74 -24.39
N ASN A 97 -6.43 22.55 -23.88
CA ASN A 97 -5.07 22.06 -23.72
C ASN A 97 -4.71 20.94 -24.72
N ASN A 98 -3.92 21.28 -25.75
CA ASN A 98 -3.38 20.32 -26.74
C ASN A 98 -2.34 19.33 -26.11
N ASN A 99 -1.97 19.51 -24.85
CA ASN A 99 -0.98 18.65 -24.17
C ASN A 99 -1.60 17.52 -23.37
N PHE A 100 -2.93 17.43 -23.31
CA PHE A 100 -3.64 16.43 -22.50
C PHE A 100 -3.29 14.99 -22.92
N GLU A 101 -3.14 14.75 -24.22
CA GLU A 101 -2.71 13.45 -24.76
C GLU A 101 -1.34 13.03 -24.23
N LYS A 102 -0.37 13.96 -24.17
CA LYS A 102 0.97 13.68 -23.63
C LYS A 102 0.93 13.30 -22.15
N ILE A 103 0.05 13.92 -21.37
CA ILE A 103 -0.13 13.59 -19.95
C ILE A 103 -0.75 12.20 -19.81
N TYR A 104 -1.75 11.86 -20.64
CA TYR A 104 -2.34 10.53 -20.67
C TYR A 104 -1.31 9.46 -21.02
N GLU A 105 -0.56 9.63 -22.11
CA GLU A 105 0.49 8.70 -22.53
C GLU A 105 1.54 8.51 -21.43
N LEU A 106 1.93 9.58 -20.74
CA LEU A 106 2.86 9.55 -19.65
C LEU A 106 2.29 8.78 -18.43
N ALA A 107 1.02 9.00 -18.08
CA ALA A 107 0.39 8.30 -16.96
C ALA A 107 0.33 6.78 -17.17
N VAL A 108 0.05 6.37 -18.40
CA VAL A 108 -0.01 4.95 -18.78
C VAL A 108 1.40 4.35 -18.89
N SER A 109 2.33 5.02 -19.61
CA SER A 109 3.69 4.52 -19.82
C SER A 109 4.50 4.45 -18.53
N SER A 110 4.30 5.39 -17.60
CA SER A 110 4.91 5.37 -16.28
C SER A 110 4.31 4.30 -15.35
N LYS A 111 3.25 3.60 -15.75
CA LYS A 111 2.47 2.65 -14.94
C LYS A 111 1.79 3.27 -13.71
N PHE A 112 1.65 4.59 -13.69
CA PHE A 112 0.87 5.26 -12.64
C PHE A 112 -0.62 4.98 -12.83
N ALA A 113 -1.11 5.04 -14.06
CA ALA A 113 -2.47 4.66 -14.42
C ALA A 113 -2.53 3.31 -15.16
N SER A 114 -3.67 2.64 -15.07
CA SER A 114 -3.91 1.37 -15.75
C SER A 114 -4.12 1.58 -17.26
N THR A 115 -3.61 0.65 -18.07
CA THR A 115 -3.86 0.59 -19.53
C THR A 115 -5.34 0.32 -19.87
N SER A 116 -6.15 -0.10 -18.90
CA SER A 116 -7.59 -0.32 -19.09
C SER A 116 -8.40 0.98 -19.18
N ILE A 117 -7.82 2.12 -18.76
CA ILE A 117 -8.46 3.44 -18.90
C ILE A 117 -8.21 3.94 -20.31
N SER A 118 -9.28 4.12 -21.09
CA SER A 118 -9.16 4.67 -22.46
C SER A 118 -8.85 6.16 -22.45
N TYR A 119 -8.25 6.63 -23.55
CA TYR A 119 -8.03 8.08 -23.75
C TYR A 119 -9.32 8.88 -23.67
N ASP A 120 -10.41 8.38 -24.26
CA ASP A 120 -11.72 9.05 -24.24
C ASP A 120 -12.25 9.19 -22.80
N THR A 121 -12.07 8.17 -21.98
CA THR A 121 -12.42 8.25 -20.54
C THR A 121 -11.58 9.32 -19.83
N ALA A 122 -10.27 9.33 -20.06
CA ALA A 122 -9.37 10.33 -19.47
C ALA A 122 -9.73 11.76 -19.95
N LEU A 123 -10.03 11.93 -21.23
CA LEU A 123 -10.44 13.21 -21.81
C LEU A 123 -11.75 13.73 -21.22
N SER A 124 -12.69 12.82 -20.93
CA SER A 124 -13.97 13.17 -20.30
C SER A 124 -13.83 13.58 -18.83
N LEU A 125 -12.66 13.33 -18.21
CA LEU A 125 -12.34 13.80 -16.85
C LEU A 125 -11.79 15.24 -16.83
N TYR A 126 -11.53 15.86 -18.00
CA TYR A 126 -11.04 17.23 -18.06
C TYR A 126 -11.90 18.19 -17.23
N PRO A 127 -11.34 19.13 -16.44
CA PRO A 127 -9.94 19.60 -16.43
C PRO A 127 -8.96 18.78 -15.56
N MET A 128 -9.39 17.69 -14.91
CA MET A 128 -8.46 16.82 -14.19
C MET A 128 -7.59 16.03 -15.16
N ASP A 129 -6.28 16.03 -14.96
CA ASP A 129 -5.43 15.09 -15.66
C ASP A 129 -5.54 13.68 -15.07
N LEU A 130 -5.04 12.67 -15.79
CA LEU A 130 -5.20 11.28 -15.38
C LEU A 130 -4.39 10.94 -14.12
N PHE A 131 -3.25 11.60 -13.88
CA PHE A 131 -2.52 11.46 -12.62
C PHE A 131 -3.33 11.99 -11.44
N ALA A 132 -3.86 13.19 -11.58
CA ALA A 132 -4.70 13.83 -10.57
C ALA A 132 -5.96 13.02 -10.29
N ALA A 133 -6.68 12.58 -11.33
CA ALA A 133 -7.89 11.80 -11.19
C ALA A 133 -7.66 10.47 -10.45
N GLN A 134 -6.58 9.79 -10.77
CA GLN A 134 -6.22 8.54 -10.10
C GLN A 134 -5.78 8.75 -8.65
N ALA A 135 -4.88 9.72 -8.38
CA ALA A 135 -4.43 10.03 -7.02
C ALA A 135 -5.60 10.47 -6.13
N LEU A 136 -6.46 11.35 -6.62
CA LEU A 136 -7.66 11.81 -5.92
C LEU A 136 -8.61 10.65 -5.58
N THR A 137 -8.86 9.74 -6.53
CA THR A 137 -9.73 8.59 -6.28
C THR A 137 -9.13 7.69 -5.20
N LEU A 138 -7.82 7.44 -5.25
CA LEU A 138 -7.10 6.66 -4.24
C LEU A 138 -7.09 7.35 -2.87
N SER A 139 -6.91 8.68 -2.83
CA SER A 139 -6.91 9.45 -1.58
C SER A 139 -8.29 9.40 -0.92
N ILE A 140 -9.35 9.60 -1.70
CA ILE A 140 -10.73 9.52 -1.21
C ILE A 140 -11.06 8.11 -0.72
N GLN A 141 -10.63 7.05 -1.42
CA GLN A 141 -10.80 5.67 -0.96
C GLN A 141 -10.04 5.39 0.35
N ARG A 142 -8.87 6.01 0.54
CA ARG A 142 -7.99 5.77 1.69
C ARG A 142 -8.35 6.62 2.90
N TYR A 143 -8.73 7.88 2.69
CA TYR A 143 -8.93 8.88 3.74
C TYR A 143 -10.36 9.40 3.85
N GLY A 144 -11.16 9.20 2.79
CA GLY A 144 -12.55 9.65 2.77
C GLY A 144 -13.40 8.91 3.78
N GLN A 145 -14.05 9.65 4.71
CA GLN A 145 -14.99 9.10 5.67
C GLN A 145 -16.40 9.55 5.32
N ASN A 146 -17.35 8.63 5.46
CA ASN A 146 -18.80 8.83 5.36
C ASN A 146 -19.29 9.46 4.02
N GLU A 147 -19.39 10.77 3.95
CA GLU A 147 -20.04 11.48 2.82
C GLU A 147 -19.05 11.95 1.74
N ARG A 148 -17.75 11.83 1.97
CA ARG A 148 -16.71 12.29 1.06
C ARG A 148 -16.38 11.23 0.04
N THR A 149 -17.08 11.28 -1.07
CA THR A 149 -16.88 10.40 -2.24
C THR A 149 -16.31 11.20 -3.41
N LEU A 150 -15.83 10.50 -4.43
CA LEU A 150 -15.42 11.14 -5.68
C LEU A 150 -16.55 12.00 -6.28
N PHE A 151 -17.80 11.54 -6.14
CA PHE A 151 -18.96 12.31 -6.63
C PHE A 151 -19.22 13.57 -5.84
N SER A 152 -19.05 13.54 -4.51
CA SER A 152 -19.15 14.77 -3.67
C SER A 152 -18.06 15.78 -4.05
N PHE A 153 -16.85 15.33 -4.35
CA PHE A 153 -15.79 16.21 -4.87
C PHE A 153 -16.19 16.89 -6.20
N LEU A 154 -16.78 16.14 -7.13
CA LEU A 154 -17.20 16.67 -8.42
C LEU A 154 -18.32 17.72 -8.34
N GLU A 155 -19.15 17.65 -7.28
CA GLU A 155 -20.29 18.53 -7.04
C GLU A 155 -19.99 19.65 -6.05
N ALA A 156 -18.89 19.56 -5.30
CA ALA A 156 -18.51 20.54 -4.31
C ALA A 156 -18.15 21.89 -4.92
N THR A 157 -18.53 22.96 -4.24
CA THR A 157 -18.18 24.36 -4.58
C THR A 157 -17.12 24.93 -3.64
N GLY A 158 -16.62 24.12 -2.69
CA GLY A 158 -15.64 24.51 -1.68
C GLY A 158 -14.24 24.71 -2.25
N GLN A 159 -13.34 25.22 -1.41
CA GLN A 159 -11.95 25.47 -1.77
C GLN A 159 -11.24 24.17 -2.22
N GLY A 160 -10.52 24.22 -3.33
CA GLY A 160 -9.82 23.09 -3.92
C GLY A 160 -10.71 22.10 -4.68
N SER A 161 -12.03 22.34 -4.75
CA SER A 161 -12.95 21.51 -5.54
C SER A 161 -12.76 21.72 -7.05
N LEU A 162 -13.26 20.76 -7.85
CA LEU A 162 -13.20 20.85 -9.30
C LEU A 162 -13.97 22.06 -9.84
N GLN A 163 -15.07 22.44 -9.21
CA GLN A 163 -15.88 23.57 -9.64
C GLN A 163 -15.18 24.90 -9.37
N SER A 164 -14.56 25.06 -8.19
CA SER A 164 -13.78 26.27 -7.89
C SER A 164 -12.54 26.41 -8.81
N PHE A 165 -11.95 25.29 -9.22
CA PHE A 165 -10.85 25.26 -10.16
C PHE A 165 -11.26 25.75 -11.56
N VAL A 166 -12.42 25.32 -12.05
CA VAL A 166 -12.94 25.71 -13.40
C VAL A 166 -13.19 27.22 -13.51
N GLU A 167 -13.53 27.86 -12.42
CA GLU A 167 -13.73 29.31 -12.32
C GLU A 167 -12.39 30.08 -12.27
N GLY A 168 -11.27 29.39 -12.04
CA GLY A 168 -9.94 29.97 -11.95
C GLY A 168 -9.21 30.10 -13.30
N LYS A 169 -7.97 30.62 -13.25
CA LYS A 169 -7.11 30.86 -14.43
C LYS A 169 -6.24 29.64 -14.83
N HIS A 170 -6.34 28.51 -14.15
CA HIS A 170 -5.51 27.34 -14.40
C HIS A 170 -6.05 26.48 -15.55
N THR A 171 -5.16 25.79 -16.27
CA THR A 171 -5.51 25.02 -17.46
C THR A 171 -5.81 23.55 -17.18
N THR A 172 -5.28 22.99 -16.11
CA THR A 172 -5.39 21.57 -15.77
C THR A 172 -5.36 21.39 -14.25
N TYR A 173 -6.31 20.60 -13.72
CA TYR A 173 -6.30 20.17 -12.34
C TYR A 173 -5.27 19.03 -12.19
N SER A 174 -4.19 19.30 -11.47
CA SER A 174 -2.97 18.51 -11.40
C SER A 174 -2.81 17.78 -10.07
N LEU A 175 -1.74 16.98 -9.93
CA LEU A 175 -1.37 16.36 -8.63
C LEU A 175 -1.10 17.39 -7.52
N ALA A 176 -0.62 18.59 -7.86
CA ALA A 176 -0.41 19.62 -6.86
C ALA A 176 -1.74 20.13 -6.29
N ASP A 177 -2.78 20.22 -7.13
CA ASP A 177 -4.13 20.60 -6.70
C ASP A 177 -4.78 19.52 -5.85
N VAL A 178 -4.53 18.23 -6.16
CA VAL A 178 -4.97 17.10 -5.32
C VAL A 178 -4.34 17.16 -3.93
N TYR A 179 -3.04 17.48 -3.85
CA TYR A 179 -2.38 17.67 -2.56
C TYR A 179 -3.08 18.75 -1.72
N ASP A 180 -3.36 19.90 -2.33
CA ASP A 180 -4.03 21.01 -1.64
C ASP A 180 -5.45 20.64 -1.19
N TYR A 181 -6.18 19.91 -2.03
CA TYR A 181 -7.49 19.36 -1.68
C TYR A 181 -7.41 18.39 -0.49
N ASP A 182 -6.45 17.47 -0.51
CA ASP A 182 -6.29 16.46 0.54
C ASP A 182 -5.94 17.11 1.88
N ILE A 183 -4.99 18.06 1.89
CA ILE A 183 -4.63 18.80 3.08
C ILE A 183 -5.84 19.57 3.64
N TYR A 184 -6.62 20.24 2.79
CA TYR A 184 -7.78 21.01 3.24
C TYR A 184 -8.90 20.11 3.81
N ASN A 185 -9.17 18.97 3.17
CA ASN A 185 -10.32 18.14 3.48
C ASN A 185 -10.04 17.01 4.49
N PHE A 186 -8.80 16.52 4.55
CA PHE A 186 -8.43 15.35 5.35
C PHE A 186 -7.39 15.66 6.43
N TYR A 187 -7.10 16.94 6.71
CA TYR A 187 -6.05 17.36 7.65
C TYR A 187 -6.12 16.65 9.01
N SER A 188 -7.30 16.53 9.60
CA SER A 188 -7.47 15.86 10.90
C SER A 188 -7.01 14.40 10.86
N TYR A 189 -7.34 13.68 9.78
CA TYR A 189 -6.94 12.30 9.61
C TYR A 189 -5.45 12.17 9.28
N LEU A 190 -4.93 13.07 8.44
CA LEU A 190 -3.52 13.06 8.03
C LEU A 190 -2.57 13.45 9.14
N SER A 191 -3.05 14.23 10.12
CA SER A 191 -2.28 14.62 11.31
C SER A 191 -2.25 13.55 12.41
N GLU A 192 -3.15 12.55 12.35
CA GLU A 192 -3.13 11.41 13.25
C GLU A 192 -2.07 10.37 12.83
N ILE A 193 -1.68 9.49 13.77
CA ILE A 193 -0.75 8.39 13.48
C ILE A 193 -1.47 7.35 12.60
N ASN A 194 -1.19 7.38 11.32
CA ASN A 194 -1.69 6.43 10.32
C ASN A 194 -0.53 5.85 9.49
N ALA A 195 -0.83 4.91 8.60
CA ALA A 195 0.17 4.23 7.78
C ALA A 195 0.96 5.16 6.85
N ASP A 196 0.37 6.29 6.46
CA ASP A 196 0.95 7.25 5.51
C ASP A 196 1.51 8.51 6.19
N SER A 197 1.49 8.60 7.53
CA SER A 197 1.89 9.79 8.28
C SER A 197 3.35 10.20 8.01
N ALA A 198 4.25 9.24 7.84
CA ALA A 198 5.65 9.50 7.48
C ALA A 198 5.76 10.16 6.10
N ALA A 199 5.04 9.65 5.10
CA ALA A 199 5.05 10.21 3.74
C ALA A 199 4.48 11.63 3.71
N TRP A 200 3.38 11.90 4.41
CA TRP A 200 2.81 13.25 4.53
C TRP A 200 3.76 14.21 5.24
N THR A 201 4.44 13.75 6.29
CA THR A 201 5.47 14.53 6.99
C THR A 201 6.64 14.86 6.08
N SER A 202 7.09 13.89 5.27
CA SER A 202 8.18 14.09 4.29
C SER A 202 7.82 15.18 3.27
N ILE A 203 6.58 15.18 2.77
CA ILE A 203 6.12 16.24 1.85
C ILE A 203 6.13 17.60 2.55
N ARG A 204 5.58 17.70 3.75
CA ARG A 204 5.53 18.95 4.52
C ARG A 204 6.92 19.52 4.79
N VAL A 205 7.85 18.69 5.28
CA VAL A 205 9.23 19.12 5.56
C VAL A 205 9.93 19.56 4.29
N SER A 206 9.70 18.86 3.16
CA SER A 206 10.26 19.26 1.86
C SER A 206 9.71 20.60 1.39
N LEU A 207 8.43 20.88 1.60
CA LEU A 207 7.81 22.18 1.29
C LEU A 207 8.36 23.31 2.16
N GLU A 208 8.48 23.11 3.47
CA GLU A 208 9.10 24.06 4.40
C GLU A 208 10.54 24.43 3.97
N ARG A 209 11.31 23.43 3.50
CA ARG A 209 12.67 23.66 2.95
C ARG A 209 12.66 24.47 1.67
N VAL A 210 11.71 24.20 0.74
CA VAL A 210 11.57 24.98 -0.48
C VAL A 210 11.25 26.44 -0.16
N GLU A 211 10.29 26.69 0.73
CA GLU A 211 9.88 28.03 1.15
C GLU A 211 11.02 28.81 1.83
N GLY A 212 11.89 28.09 2.56
CA GLY A 212 13.06 28.70 3.19
C GLY A 212 14.25 28.99 2.26
N LEU A 213 14.29 28.36 1.06
CA LEU A 213 15.43 28.46 0.15
C LEU A 213 15.16 29.27 -1.12
N PHE A 214 13.90 29.35 -1.56
CA PHE A 214 13.55 29.93 -2.85
C PHE A 214 12.46 30.99 -2.69
N GLU A 215 12.43 31.94 -3.64
CA GLU A 215 11.45 33.01 -3.69
C GLU A 215 10.84 33.15 -5.10
N GLY A 216 9.70 33.82 -5.22
CA GLY A 216 9.03 34.16 -6.47
C GLY A 216 8.61 32.95 -7.30
N ASP A 217 8.82 33.04 -8.61
CA ASP A 217 8.38 32.01 -9.58
C ASP A 217 9.12 30.68 -9.38
N ILE A 218 10.36 30.72 -8.91
CA ILE A 218 11.16 29.52 -8.61
C ILE A 218 10.55 28.76 -7.43
N ALA A 219 10.20 29.46 -6.37
CA ALA A 219 9.54 28.85 -5.21
C ALA A 219 8.20 28.23 -5.61
N THR A 220 7.38 28.96 -6.38
CA THR A 220 6.09 28.46 -6.86
C THR A 220 6.23 27.18 -7.68
N ALA A 221 7.18 27.14 -8.63
CA ALA A 221 7.46 25.97 -9.45
C ALA A 221 8.02 24.80 -8.62
N ALA A 222 8.92 25.07 -7.68
CA ALA A 222 9.50 24.08 -6.79
C ALA A 222 8.46 23.47 -5.86
N ILE A 223 7.57 24.27 -5.26
CA ILE A 223 6.44 23.82 -4.44
C ILE A 223 5.54 22.87 -5.24
N ALA A 224 5.15 23.26 -6.47
CA ALA A 224 4.29 22.42 -7.31
C ALA A 224 4.96 21.08 -7.66
N LEU A 225 6.28 21.07 -7.93
CA LEU A 225 7.05 19.85 -8.19
C LEU A 225 7.17 18.95 -6.96
N VAL A 226 7.44 19.52 -5.79
CA VAL A 226 7.54 18.75 -4.54
C VAL A 226 6.21 18.11 -4.19
N LYS A 227 5.09 18.85 -4.28
CA LYS A 227 3.73 18.29 -4.13
C LYS A 227 3.51 17.12 -5.11
N THR A 228 3.85 17.33 -6.39
CA THR A 228 3.70 16.31 -7.43
C THR A 228 4.50 15.05 -7.14
N ILE A 229 5.78 15.18 -6.81
CA ILE A 229 6.66 14.04 -6.47
C ILE A 229 6.12 13.32 -5.23
N GLY A 230 5.72 14.06 -4.20
CA GLY A 230 5.14 13.50 -2.98
C GLY A 230 3.88 12.68 -3.26
N MET A 231 2.96 13.21 -4.07
CA MET A 231 1.73 12.51 -4.45
C MET A 231 1.99 11.27 -5.30
N ILE A 232 2.99 11.30 -6.20
CA ILE A 232 3.41 10.12 -6.96
C ILE A 232 4.00 9.06 -6.03
N ASN A 233 4.83 9.47 -5.06
CA ASN A 233 5.42 8.53 -4.10
C ASN A 233 4.36 7.89 -3.18
N LEU A 234 3.32 8.64 -2.82
CA LEU A 234 2.28 8.22 -1.90
C LEU A 234 1.23 7.30 -2.56
N PHE A 235 0.80 7.63 -3.78
CA PHE A 235 -0.28 6.92 -4.49
C PHE A 235 0.20 6.04 -5.64
N GLY A 236 1.47 6.13 -6.02
CA GLY A 236 2.04 5.26 -7.05
C GLY A 236 2.07 3.80 -6.61
N LYS A 237 1.62 2.89 -7.49
CA LYS A 237 1.75 1.45 -7.28
C LYS A 237 3.21 1.01 -7.41
N ALA A 238 3.53 -0.16 -6.89
CA ALA A 238 4.85 -0.75 -7.10
C ALA A 238 5.14 -0.86 -8.61
N GLY A 239 6.32 -0.38 -9.03
CA GLY A 239 6.75 -0.39 -10.44
C GLY A 239 6.39 0.86 -11.24
N VAL A 240 5.87 1.92 -10.61
CA VAL A 240 5.78 3.25 -11.23
C VAL A 240 7.19 3.74 -11.56
N GLN A 241 7.39 4.22 -12.78
CA GLN A 241 8.67 4.73 -13.27
C GLN A 241 8.46 6.13 -13.84
N LEU A 242 9.10 7.12 -13.24
CA LEU A 242 9.06 8.49 -13.73
C LEU A 242 10.44 9.15 -13.60
N ASP A 243 11.19 9.09 -14.69
CA ASP A 243 12.52 9.67 -14.79
C ASP A 243 12.46 11.21 -14.94
N LYS A 244 13.63 11.84 -15.04
CA LYS A 244 13.75 13.30 -15.23
C LYS A 244 12.98 13.79 -16.45
N LYS A 245 13.00 13.01 -17.55
CA LYS A 245 12.31 13.35 -18.80
C LYS A 245 10.80 13.33 -18.61
N GLY A 246 10.27 12.26 -18.02
CA GLY A 246 8.85 12.11 -17.73
C GLY A 246 8.34 13.19 -16.76
N LEU A 247 9.08 13.40 -15.66
CA LEU A 247 8.74 14.47 -14.71
C LEU A 247 8.77 15.85 -15.34
N SER A 248 9.74 16.13 -16.24
CA SER A 248 9.83 17.39 -16.99
C SER A 248 8.67 17.57 -17.98
N ILE A 249 8.21 16.48 -18.61
CA ILE A 249 7.02 16.53 -19.47
C ILE A 249 5.80 16.90 -18.64
N TYR A 250 5.57 16.21 -17.51
CA TYR A 250 4.44 16.50 -16.63
C TYR A 250 4.48 17.93 -16.11
N ALA A 251 5.62 18.37 -15.60
CA ALA A 251 5.80 19.72 -15.07
C ALA A 251 5.52 20.82 -16.09
N ARG A 252 5.92 20.61 -17.35
CA ARG A 252 5.65 21.58 -18.43
C ARG A 252 4.20 21.57 -18.86
N THR A 253 3.58 20.39 -18.98
CA THR A 253 2.25 20.23 -19.57
C THR A 253 1.11 20.42 -18.56
N ALA A 254 1.26 19.93 -17.34
CA ALA A 254 0.25 20.02 -16.29
C ALA A 254 0.45 21.22 -15.36
N LEU A 255 1.70 21.50 -14.95
CA LEU A 255 2.00 22.57 -13.98
C LEU A 255 2.36 23.91 -14.66
N GLY A 256 2.55 23.94 -15.99
CA GLY A 256 2.91 25.16 -16.72
C GLY A 256 4.32 25.68 -16.45
N ILE A 257 5.24 24.85 -15.96
CA ILE A 257 6.62 25.23 -15.66
C ILE A 257 7.44 25.28 -16.96
N ASN A 258 8.02 26.43 -17.26
CA ASN A 258 8.75 26.64 -18.52
C ASN A 258 10.10 25.89 -18.55
N THR A 259 10.85 25.90 -17.45
CA THR A 259 12.19 25.29 -17.33
C THR A 259 12.20 24.20 -16.26
N PRO A 260 11.43 23.10 -16.41
CA PRO A 260 11.28 22.11 -15.35
C PRO A 260 12.59 21.38 -15.06
N GLY A 261 13.48 21.21 -16.06
CA GLY A 261 14.78 20.57 -15.88
C GLY A 261 15.66 21.32 -14.89
N ASP A 262 15.69 22.67 -14.97
CA ASP A 262 16.47 23.52 -14.08
C ASP A 262 15.94 23.45 -12.65
N ILE A 263 14.62 23.45 -12.47
CA ILE A 263 14.00 23.33 -11.14
C ILE A 263 14.29 21.95 -10.52
N ILE A 264 14.21 20.86 -11.31
CA ILE A 264 14.55 19.51 -10.85
C ILE A 264 16.02 19.43 -10.42
N ASP A 265 16.94 20.03 -11.20
CA ASP A 265 18.36 20.06 -10.85
C ASP A 265 18.60 20.88 -9.57
N LEU A 266 17.92 22.02 -9.44
CA LEU A 266 18.00 22.88 -8.26
C LEU A 266 17.51 22.13 -7.00
N LEU A 267 16.35 21.48 -7.08
CA LEU A 267 15.81 20.67 -5.97
C LEU A 267 16.74 19.51 -5.60
N THR A 268 17.37 18.89 -6.61
CA THR A 268 18.34 17.81 -6.40
C THR A 268 19.63 18.33 -5.75
N GLN A 269 20.16 19.47 -6.22
CA GLN A 269 21.35 20.12 -5.67
C GLN A 269 21.16 20.50 -4.20
N HIS A 270 19.98 21.00 -3.83
CA HIS A 270 19.63 21.36 -2.46
C HIS A 270 19.14 20.17 -1.63
N LYS A 271 19.30 18.95 -2.13
CA LYS A 271 18.90 17.71 -1.44
C LYS A 271 17.45 17.75 -0.93
N ILE A 272 16.54 18.30 -1.71
CA ILE A 272 15.09 18.28 -1.44
C ILE A 272 14.46 17.05 -2.09
N ILE A 273 14.97 16.68 -3.27
CA ILE A 273 14.60 15.45 -4.00
C ILE A 273 15.85 14.68 -4.37
N ARG A 274 15.71 13.38 -4.61
CA ARG A 274 16.75 12.52 -5.19
C ARG A 274 16.15 11.54 -6.19
N TYR A 275 16.96 11.12 -7.16
CA TYR A 275 16.57 10.03 -8.06
C TYR A 275 16.88 8.69 -7.40
N ALA A 276 15.85 7.88 -7.15
CA ALA A 276 16.00 6.53 -6.61
C ALA A 276 16.12 5.52 -7.76
N THR A 277 17.35 5.06 -8.03
CA THR A 277 17.65 4.16 -9.16
C THR A 277 16.87 2.85 -9.08
N TYR A 278 16.73 2.31 -7.86
CA TYR A 278 15.98 1.06 -7.60
C TYR A 278 14.46 1.17 -7.84
N LYS A 279 13.89 2.40 -7.75
CA LYS A 279 12.48 2.68 -8.08
C LYS A 279 12.33 3.29 -9.48
N SER A 280 13.41 3.71 -10.12
CA SER A 280 13.40 4.45 -11.39
C SER A 280 12.51 5.69 -11.36
N GLN A 281 12.50 6.42 -10.23
CA GLN A 281 11.71 7.64 -10.04
C GLN A 281 12.37 8.61 -9.06
N TYR A 282 11.94 9.88 -9.10
CA TYR A 282 12.29 10.85 -8.09
C TYR A 282 11.51 10.61 -6.81
N ILE A 283 12.20 10.73 -5.68
CA ILE A 283 11.61 10.68 -4.33
C ILE A 283 12.02 11.91 -3.55
N LEU A 284 11.25 12.25 -2.53
CA LEU A 284 11.60 13.29 -1.59
C LEU A 284 12.81 12.85 -0.77
N PHE A 285 13.69 13.81 -0.45
CA PHE A 285 14.86 13.53 0.34
C PHE A 285 14.50 13.60 1.82
N GLU A 286 14.51 12.47 2.48
CA GLU A 286 14.07 12.34 3.88
C GLU A 286 15.17 12.72 4.90
N GLY A 287 15.97 13.74 4.58
CA GLY A 287 16.73 14.49 5.58
C GLY A 287 17.89 13.79 6.27
N THR A 288 18.36 12.61 5.84
CA THR A 288 19.55 12.01 6.39
C THR A 288 20.77 12.32 5.50
N ASP A 289 21.88 12.75 6.10
CA ASP A 289 23.17 12.84 5.41
C ASP A 289 23.77 11.45 5.15
N VAL A 290 23.10 10.39 5.59
CA VAL A 290 23.55 9.02 5.44
C VAL A 290 23.24 8.52 4.03
N ASN A 291 24.29 8.21 3.29
CA ASN A 291 24.18 7.53 1.99
C ASN A 291 23.83 6.05 2.20
N ILE A 292 22.54 5.75 2.36
CA ILE A 292 22.06 4.38 2.62
C ILE A 292 22.57 3.39 1.57
N GLU A 293 22.65 3.77 0.29
CA GLU A 293 23.20 2.91 -0.77
C GLU A 293 24.69 2.63 -0.53
N GLY A 294 25.44 3.65 -0.12
CA GLY A 294 26.85 3.50 0.25
C GLY A 294 27.04 2.62 1.49
N GLU A 295 26.20 2.76 2.50
CA GLU A 295 26.26 1.94 3.70
C GLU A 295 25.82 0.48 3.40
N LEU A 296 24.83 0.26 2.55
CA LEU A 296 24.47 -1.09 2.09
C LEU A 296 25.57 -1.76 1.27
N LEU A 297 26.35 -1.00 0.48
CA LEU A 297 27.52 -1.52 -0.22
C LEU A 297 28.65 -1.89 0.75
N LYS A 298 28.88 -1.09 1.79
CA LYS A 298 29.84 -1.43 2.86
C LYS A 298 29.36 -2.68 3.62
N ALA A 299 28.09 -2.74 3.99
CA ALA A 299 27.49 -3.88 4.65
C ALA A 299 27.61 -5.16 3.82
N ALA A 300 27.56 -5.07 2.49
CA ALA A 300 27.75 -6.24 1.61
C ALA A 300 29.15 -6.88 1.74
N GLY A 301 30.15 -6.12 2.14
CA GLY A 301 31.52 -6.63 2.43
C GLY A 301 31.67 -7.22 3.82
N ILE A 302 30.75 -6.93 4.74
CA ILE A 302 30.83 -7.29 6.17
C ILE A 302 29.85 -8.42 6.51
N VAL A 303 28.63 -8.34 6.00
CA VAL A 303 27.54 -9.30 6.29
C VAL A 303 27.68 -10.51 5.37
N PRO A 304 27.99 -11.70 5.89
CA PRO A 304 28.13 -12.88 5.06
C PRO A 304 26.77 -13.31 4.49
N ARG A 305 26.78 -13.76 3.22
CA ARG A 305 25.60 -14.36 2.60
C ARG A 305 25.32 -15.71 3.30
N SER A 306 24.28 -15.76 4.11
CA SER A 306 23.90 -16.97 4.84
C SER A 306 23.46 -18.08 3.87
N LYS A 307 23.92 -19.30 4.11
CA LYS A 307 23.43 -20.50 3.41
C LYS A 307 22.17 -21.08 4.10
N ASP A 308 21.95 -20.70 5.35
CA ASP A 308 20.80 -21.17 6.11
C ASP A 308 19.60 -20.25 5.93
N VAL A 309 18.82 -20.56 4.91
CA VAL A 309 17.62 -19.80 4.53
C VAL A 309 16.51 -20.03 5.53
N ILE A 310 16.42 -21.23 6.10
CA ILE A 310 15.30 -21.66 6.93
C ILE A 310 15.26 -20.89 8.23
N ASP A 311 16.37 -20.86 8.98
CA ASP A 311 16.45 -20.12 10.25
C ASP A 311 16.16 -18.62 10.06
N LYS A 312 16.63 -18.06 8.94
CA LYS A 312 16.37 -16.67 8.60
C LYS A 312 14.90 -16.40 8.24
N LEU A 313 14.27 -17.31 7.51
CA LEU A 313 12.84 -17.21 7.19
C LEU A 313 11.99 -17.36 8.45
N LEU A 314 12.33 -18.31 9.35
CA LEU A 314 11.65 -18.47 10.62
C LEU A 314 11.77 -17.25 11.54
N THR A 315 12.91 -16.55 11.47
CA THR A 315 13.14 -15.34 12.28
C THR A 315 12.40 -14.12 11.74
N ASN A 316 12.32 -13.97 10.41
CA ASN A 316 11.80 -12.76 9.77
C ASN A 316 10.34 -12.85 9.33
N PHE A 317 9.77 -14.06 9.23
CA PHE A 317 8.41 -14.23 8.74
C PHE A 317 7.51 -14.89 9.80
N ASN A 318 6.50 -14.14 10.22
CA ASN A 318 5.40 -14.66 10.99
C ASN A 318 4.22 -14.94 10.06
N LEU A 319 4.03 -16.22 9.72
CA LEU A 319 2.96 -16.64 8.82
C LEU A 319 1.66 -16.85 9.61
N PRO A 320 0.55 -16.25 9.19
CA PRO A 320 -0.73 -16.38 9.87
C PRO A 320 -1.28 -17.81 9.73
N ILE A 321 -2.13 -18.22 10.68
CA ILE A 321 -2.90 -19.45 10.55
C ILE A 321 -3.91 -19.29 9.40
N GLU A 322 -3.94 -20.26 8.49
CA GLU A 322 -4.84 -20.27 7.35
C GLU A 322 -6.13 -21.02 7.68
N PHE A 323 -7.24 -20.43 7.28
CA PHE A 323 -8.57 -21.00 7.42
C PHE A 323 -9.08 -21.59 6.11
N ALA A 324 -9.48 -22.86 6.11
CA ALA A 324 -9.98 -23.55 4.94
C ALA A 324 -11.43 -23.14 4.60
N ASN A 325 -11.62 -21.90 4.13
CA ASN A 325 -12.91 -21.30 3.82
C ASN A 325 -13.81 -22.20 2.95
N ALA A 326 -13.27 -22.77 1.86
CA ALA A 326 -14.01 -23.61 0.94
C ALA A 326 -14.54 -24.90 1.61
N SER A 327 -13.77 -25.47 2.53
CA SER A 327 -14.19 -26.64 3.31
C SER A 327 -15.30 -26.28 4.30
N TYR A 328 -15.13 -25.15 4.98
CA TYR A 328 -16.12 -24.66 5.93
C TYR A 328 -17.47 -24.40 5.26
N PHE A 329 -17.50 -23.70 4.14
CA PHE A 329 -18.75 -23.42 3.42
C PHE A 329 -19.46 -24.68 2.87
N ARG A 330 -18.68 -25.73 2.57
CA ARG A 330 -19.25 -27.00 2.05
C ARG A 330 -19.68 -27.96 3.13
N LYS A 331 -18.96 -28.00 4.26
CA LYS A 331 -19.10 -29.02 5.28
C LYS A 331 -19.55 -28.50 6.65
N GLY A 332 -19.55 -27.17 6.86
CA GLY A 332 -19.93 -26.54 8.13
C GLY A 332 -18.90 -26.66 9.24
N THR A 333 -17.75 -27.32 9.00
CA THR A 333 -16.72 -27.56 10.03
C THR A 333 -15.52 -26.65 9.76
N PRO A 334 -15.12 -25.76 10.69
CA PRO A 334 -13.92 -24.97 10.56
C PRO A 334 -12.68 -25.86 10.54
N ARG A 335 -11.70 -25.51 9.74
CA ARG A 335 -10.42 -26.19 9.63
C ARG A 335 -9.30 -25.17 9.56
N TYR A 336 -8.28 -25.35 10.41
CA TYR A 336 -7.15 -24.42 10.57
C TYR A 336 -5.85 -25.08 10.18
N PHE A 337 -5.03 -24.38 9.39
CA PHE A 337 -3.75 -24.85 8.90
C PHE A 337 -2.65 -23.90 9.32
N GLU A 338 -1.57 -24.45 9.87
CA GLU A 338 -0.37 -23.71 10.26
C GLU A 338 0.72 -23.86 9.19
N TYR A 339 1.45 -22.77 8.90
CA TYR A 339 2.61 -22.85 8.05
C TYR A 339 3.81 -23.43 8.78
N LYS A 340 4.54 -24.32 8.11
CA LYS A 340 5.83 -24.85 8.56
C LYS A 340 6.88 -24.62 7.45
N ILE A 341 8.02 -24.04 7.81
CA ILE A 341 9.15 -23.83 6.91
C ILE A 341 10.21 -24.87 7.23
N SER A 342 10.70 -25.60 6.23
CA SER A 342 11.68 -26.69 6.38
C SER A 342 12.50 -26.91 5.13
N ASP A 343 13.57 -27.69 5.23
CA ASP A 343 14.37 -28.20 4.11
C ASP A 343 13.94 -29.58 3.63
N GLN A 344 13.16 -30.28 4.45
CA GLN A 344 12.61 -31.61 4.17
C GLN A 344 11.10 -31.65 4.44
N PRO A 345 10.35 -32.56 3.81
CA PRO A 345 8.95 -32.75 4.14
C PRO A 345 8.76 -33.08 5.62
N ILE A 346 7.88 -32.33 6.29
CA ILE A 346 7.54 -32.63 7.68
C ILE A 346 6.59 -33.83 7.75
N VAL A 347 6.77 -34.64 8.79
CA VAL A 347 5.89 -35.76 9.15
C VAL A 347 5.50 -35.56 10.62
N GLN A 348 4.59 -34.62 10.87
CA GLN A 348 4.21 -34.19 12.22
C GLN A 348 2.70 -34.22 12.36
N GLN A 349 2.21 -34.73 13.49
CA GLN A 349 0.79 -34.68 13.79
C GLN A 349 0.38 -33.29 14.29
N PRO A 350 -0.74 -32.76 13.78
CA PRO A 350 -1.31 -31.54 14.31
C PRO A 350 -1.70 -31.67 15.77
N GLN A 351 -1.56 -30.60 16.53
CA GLN A 351 -1.92 -30.53 17.95
C GLN A 351 -2.93 -29.40 18.16
N ASP A 352 -3.65 -29.47 19.25
CA ASP A 352 -4.64 -28.51 19.70
C ASP A 352 -5.75 -28.26 18.62
N GLU A 353 -5.95 -27.00 18.23
CA GLU A 353 -6.99 -26.61 17.27
C GLU A 353 -6.50 -26.60 15.82
N ILE A 354 -5.29 -27.05 15.55
CA ILE A 354 -4.73 -27.13 14.19
C ILE A 354 -5.13 -28.46 13.56
N ASP A 355 -5.71 -28.41 12.38
CA ASP A 355 -6.17 -29.58 11.63
C ASP A 355 -5.12 -30.11 10.63
N GLY A 356 -4.13 -29.30 10.31
CA GLY A 356 -3.08 -29.70 9.36
C GLY A 356 -2.03 -28.61 9.15
N PHE A 357 -1.12 -28.88 8.21
CA PHE A 357 -0.01 -27.98 7.92
C PHE A 357 0.07 -27.60 6.45
N ILE A 358 0.64 -26.40 6.19
CA ILE A 358 1.14 -25.99 4.88
C ILE A 358 2.65 -25.95 5.01
N ASN A 359 3.30 -26.98 4.51
CA ASN A 359 4.75 -27.13 4.60
C ASN A 359 5.43 -26.49 3.38
N LEU A 360 6.16 -25.42 3.62
CA LEU A 360 6.97 -24.71 2.64
C LEU A 360 8.40 -25.26 2.67
N ILE A 361 8.79 -26.00 1.64
CA ILE A 361 10.08 -26.68 1.55
C ILE A 361 11.04 -25.85 0.70
N PHE A 362 12.11 -25.36 1.32
CA PHE A 362 13.16 -24.56 0.68
C PHE A 362 14.43 -25.42 0.50
N ASN A 363 14.39 -26.34 -0.45
CA ASN A 363 15.52 -27.17 -0.81
C ASN A 363 15.51 -27.40 -2.32
N GLU A 364 16.54 -26.92 -3.03
CA GLU A 364 16.63 -27.02 -4.49
C GLU A 364 16.97 -28.45 -4.96
N ASP A 365 17.62 -29.24 -4.09
CA ASP A 365 18.07 -30.59 -4.43
C ASP A 365 16.96 -31.64 -4.26
N ILE A 366 15.84 -31.29 -3.62
CA ILE A 366 14.74 -32.24 -3.41
C ILE A 366 13.87 -32.38 -4.67
N SER A 367 13.61 -33.60 -5.07
CA SER A 367 12.71 -33.90 -6.18
C SER A 367 11.27 -34.18 -5.70
N LEU A 368 10.32 -34.07 -6.61
CA LEU A 368 8.93 -34.46 -6.34
C LEU A 368 8.85 -35.95 -5.92
N ASP A 369 9.64 -36.80 -6.56
CA ASP A 369 9.67 -38.23 -6.24
C ASP A 369 10.19 -38.51 -4.83
N ASP A 370 11.14 -37.72 -4.35
CA ASP A 370 11.65 -37.82 -2.98
C ASP A 370 10.59 -37.39 -1.98
N ILE A 371 9.88 -36.30 -2.25
CA ILE A 371 8.76 -35.85 -1.41
C ILE A 371 7.68 -36.94 -1.34
N LEU A 372 7.28 -37.49 -2.49
CA LEU A 372 6.25 -38.53 -2.54
C LEU A 372 6.67 -39.81 -1.80
N LYS A 373 7.94 -40.20 -1.87
CA LYS A 373 8.47 -41.34 -1.11
C LYS A 373 8.47 -41.11 0.40
N GLN A 374 8.91 -39.92 0.82
CA GLN A 374 8.99 -39.57 2.25
C GLN A 374 7.61 -39.40 2.87
N THR A 375 6.61 -38.99 2.08
CA THR A 375 5.26 -38.70 2.57
C THR A 375 4.25 -39.81 2.27
N ALA A 376 4.69 -40.93 1.71
CA ALA A 376 3.80 -42.03 1.29
C ALA A 376 2.91 -42.61 2.41
N ASN A 377 3.35 -42.55 3.66
CA ASN A 377 2.64 -43.07 4.83
C ASN A 377 2.09 -41.96 5.75
N VAL A 378 2.04 -40.71 5.27
CA VAL A 378 1.48 -39.58 6.03
C VAL A 378 -0.02 -39.58 5.86
N GLU A 379 -0.76 -39.71 6.96
CA GLU A 379 -2.23 -39.69 6.97
C GLU A 379 -2.78 -38.29 7.33
N GLU A 380 -1.94 -37.41 7.81
CA GLU A 380 -2.28 -36.06 8.23
C GLU A 380 -2.56 -35.14 7.04
N ALA A 381 -3.38 -34.13 7.25
CA ALA A 381 -3.71 -33.13 6.23
C ALA A 381 -2.53 -32.15 6.05
N ILE A 382 -1.54 -32.51 5.25
CA ILE A 382 -0.38 -31.66 4.98
C ILE A 382 -0.31 -31.31 3.48
N LEU A 383 -0.25 -30.02 3.19
CA LEU A 383 0.04 -29.51 1.84
C LEU A 383 1.54 -29.23 1.73
N TYR A 384 2.22 -29.95 0.84
CA TYR A 384 3.64 -29.75 0.56
C TYR A 384 3.84 -28.81 -0.63
N ALA A 385 4.49 -27.69 -0.40
CA ALA A 385 4.90 -26.74 -1.43
C ALA A 385 6.43 -26.65 -1.44
N TYR A 386 7.08 -26.98 -2.57
CA TYR A 386 8.53 -26.92 -2.71
C TYR A 386 8.96 -25.91 -3.76
N PHE A 387 10.09 -25.24 -3.50
CA PHE A 387 10.60 -24.14 -4.30
C PHE A 387 11.87 -24.54 -5.07
N LYS A 388 11.78 -24.47 -6.41
CA LYS A 388 12.89 -24.83 -7.30
C LYS A 388 13.95 -23.73 -7.49
N LYS A 389 13.74 -22.53 -6.95
CA LYS A 389 14.62 -21.37 -7.11
C LYS A 389 14.73 -20.61 -5.78
N ALA A 390 15.25 -21.28 -4.75
CA ALA A 390 15.46 -20.66 -3.44
C ALA A 390 16.57 -19.59 -3.47
N GLU A 391 17.46 -19.58 -4.46
CA GLU A 391 18.56 -18.64 -4.58
C GLU A 391 18.13 -17.17 -4.55
N LYS A 392 17.01 -16.83 -5.20
CA LYS A 392 16.45 -15.48 -5.14
C LYS A 392 15.98 -15.10 -3.75
N ILE A 393 15.47 -16.06 -2.98
CA ILE A 393 15.04 -15.85 -1.60
C ILE A 393 16.25 -15.58 -0.72
N ILE A 394 17.35 -16.32 -0.93
CA ILE A 394 18.63 -16.09 -0.26
C ILE A 394 19.12 -14.65 -0.48
N ASP A 395 19.03 -14.15 -1.71
CA ASP A 395 19.40 -12.78 -2.02
C ASP A 395 18.56 -11.74 -1.29
N HIS A 396 17.24 -11.96 -1.22
CA HIS A 396 16.34 -11.07 -0.47
C HIS A 396 16.59 -11.13 1.04
N VAL A 397 16.80 -12.32 1.60
CA VAL A 397 17.14 -12.50 3.02
C VAL A 397 18.48 -11.82 3.33
N TRP A 398 19.48 -11.95 2.45
CA TRP A 398 20.74 -11.23 2.61
C TRP A 398 20.58 -9.70 2.52
N GLN A 399 19.67 -9.20 1.70
CA GLN A 399 19.33 -7.77 1.70
C GLN A 399 18.75 -7.34 3.05
N LEU A 400 17.83 -8.14 3.65
CA LEU A 400 17.30 -7.87 4.99
C LEU A 400 18.41 -7.84 6.05
N ASP A 401 19.34 -8.80 6.01
CA ASP A 401 20.48 -8.83 6.95
C ASP A 401 21.36 -7.58 6.81
N LYS A 402 21.62 -7.11 5.59
CA LYS A 402 22.36 -5.86 5.35
C LYS A 402 21.62 -4.64 5.87
N LEU A 403 20.31 -4.57 5.65
CA LEU A 403 19.46 -3.50 6.19
C LEU A 403 19.49 -3.49 7.72
N ALA A 404 19.35 -4.65 8.35
CA ALA A 404 19.45 -4.78 9.81
C ALA A 404 20.82 -4.37 10.35
N TYR A 405 21.90 -4.73 9.64
CA TYR A 405 23.26 -4.30 9.99
C TYR A 405 23.39 -2.77 9.92
N VAL A 406 22.96 -2.15 8.81
CA VAL A 406 23.02 -0.70 8.61
C VAL A 406 22.15 0.01 9.66
N GLN A 407 20.98 -0.51 9.99
CA GLN A 407 20.11 0.04 11.02
C GLN A 407 20.76 0.03 12.42
N ASN A 408 21.52 -1.01 12.74
CA ASN A 408 22.20 -1.13 14.03
C ASN A 408 23.50 -0.31 14.10
N ASP A 409 24.15 -0.08 12.95
CA ASP A 409 25.44 0.66 12.86
C ASP A 409 25.22 2.18 12.80
N ILE A 410 24.05 2.62 12.31
CA ILE A 410 23.67 4.02 12.32
C ILE A 410 23.17 4.39 13.72
N ASP A 411 23.80 5.39 14.30
CA ASP A 411 23.49 5.92 15.64
C ASP A 411 21.96 6.02 15.85
N SER A 412 21.48 5.43 16.93
CA SER A 412 20.06 5.28 17.28
C SER A 412 19.26 6.60 17.43
N ASN A 413 19.91 7.73 17.18
CA ASN A 413 19.33 9.07 17.25
C ASN A 413 18.79 9.62 15.92
N ASP A 414 19.04 8.94 14.78
CA ASP A 414 18.49 9.39 13.51
C ASP A 414 17.17 8.65 13.18
N ASN A 415 16.08 9.16 13.76
CA ASN A 415 14.72 8.66 13.54
C ASN A 415 14.30 8.66 12.07
N VAL A 416 15.00 9.39 11.20
CA VAL A 416 14.70 9.49 9.77
C VAL A 416 15.27 8.28 9.03
N VAL A 417 16.45 7.82 9.42
CA VAL A 417 17.05 6.57 8.86
C VAL A 417 16.23 5.36 9.25
N ALA A 418 15.77 5.29 10.50
CA ALA A 418 14.92 4.20 10.98
C ALA A 418 13.55 4.12 10.24
N GLY A 419 13.05 5.25 9.70
CA GLY A 419 11.82 5.27 8.90
C GLY A 419 12.01 4.96 7.42
N VAL A 420 13.26 4.98 6.92
CA VAL A 420 13.61 4.70 5.51
C VAL A 420 14.09 3.24 5.33
N LEU A 421 14.69 2.66 6.35
CA LEU A 421 15.11 1.25 6.42
C LEU A 421 13.95 0.35 6.84
#